data_22becf61a9b4411b548b07fed7ed6630
#
_entry.id   22becf61a9b4411b548b07fed7ed6630
#
_cell.length_a   1.000
_cell.length_b   1.000
_cell.length_c   1.000
_cell.angle_alpha   90.00
_cell.angle_beta   90.00
_cell.angle_gamma   90.00
#
_symmetry.space_group_name_H-M   'P 1'
#
loop_
_entity.id
_entity.type
_entity.pdbx_description
1 polymer ?
#
loop_
_entity_poly.entity_id
_entity_poly.type
_entity_poly.pdbx_seq_one_letter_code
_entity_poly.pdbx_strand_id
1 'polypeptide(L)'
;MTLAPRFLVSFWAGYRATRFARRLRAVGRGIEAQRAALAGLLARFAQTEFGRRQNLGPALSYDEFRERAPVRGPEFFQPFIARMAAGEADVLWPGRCRFFVDTAGTTTGTPRRLPVTAEQLAHYRAGLGAALLHYALRAGHPGVFLGRSLHVGPSTALTETNGAFAGNFDAITRLALTSWAEANLCSPPRAIARMPESAKKSAAIAQAMIGRDVTLVGGAPAAVLALASTICEHPGHDRARPANLQTLWPNFECYVHLGAPLGLFADELRAVLGPTVNFHEIYAAAEGWFAVQDGDPSLGLRLLAEAGIFFEFLPMCKFEEDLLQRLGPRCLPLPAVQTGVDYTLVVTTPAGLCRCATGDIVRFLSLDPPRLQCVGRTRLRLTTFGERIGERELTETLLEVCGRNGWTAVNFHVAPLVSRPGPLPRGGHEWWIELRPGTIKTPTGPLLASELDATLAHRSPDYAKRRQAGHIEPPVVRLLMPGVIDQWAHAYAANAGASRLTRCRSDRLIADQLMGLAKFDPAQVPAKTRS
;
A
#
# COMPACT_ATOMS: atom_id res chain seq x y z
N MET A 1 -2.31 -7.96 -35.07
CA MET A 1 -1.09 -7.13 -35.00
C MET A 1 0.01 -7.99 -34.40
N THR A 2 1.05 -8.25 -35.19
CA THR A 2 2.19 -9.06 -34.77
C THR A 2 2.93 -8.39 -33.62
N LEU A 3 3.15 -9.12 -32.52
CA LEU A 3 4.06 -8.71 -31.44
C LEU A 3 5.42 -8.34 -32.07
N ALA A 4 6.01 -7.23 -31.64
CA ALA A 4 7.38 -6.92 -32.03
C ALA A 4 8.27 -8.13 -31.74
N PRO A 5 9.21 -8.49 -32.63
CA PRO A 5 10.08 -9.62 -32.41
C PRO A 5 10.74 -9.55 -31.04
N ARG A 6 10.73 -10.64 -30.28
CA ARG A 6 11.26 -10.70 -28.90
C ARG A 6 12.67 -10.11 -28.77
N PHE A 7 13.52 -10.31 -29.78
CA PHE A 7 14.88 -9.77 -29.77
C PHE A 7 14.91 -8.24 -29.79
N LEU A 8 13.97 -7.57 -30.52
CA LEU A 8 13.89 -6.11 -30.53
C LEU A 8 13.41 -5.56 -29.18
N VAL A 9 12.42 -6.22 -28.57
CA VAL A 9 11.96 -5.85 -27.22
C VAL A 9 13.07 -6.04 -26.20
N SER A 10 13.79 -7.17 -26.27
CA SER A 10 14.94 -7.45 -25.40
C SER A 10 16.05 -6.42 -25.56
N PHE A 11 16.43 -6.10 -26.81
CA PHE A 11 17.44 -5.08 -27.10
C PHE A 11 17.01 -3.70 -26.55
N TRP A 12 15.79 -3.28 -26.84
CA TRP A 12 15.24 -2.01 -26.38
C TRP A 12 15.19 -1.93 -24.85
N ALA A 13 14.68 -2.99 -24.19
CA ALA A 13 14.60 -3.04 -22.75
C ALA A 13 15.99 -3.06 -22.09
N GLY A 14 16.94 -3.82 -22.64
CA GLY A 14 18.34 -3.83 -22.19
C GLY A 14 19.01 -2.47 -22.36
N TYR A 15 18.82 -1.80 -23.49
CA TYR A 15 19.31 -0.44 -23.71
C TYR A 15 18.73 0.54 -22.67
N ARG A 16 17.42 0.50 -22.43
CA ARG A 16 16.78 1.35 -21.43
C ARG A 16 17.28 1.06 -20.02
N ALA A 17 17.43 -0.22 -19.66
CA ALA A 17 17.96 -0.62 -18.36
C ALA A 17 19.40 -0.10 -18.15
N THR A 18 20.26 -0.23 -19.16
CA THR A 18 21.64 0.29 -19.11
C THR A 18 21.67 1.82 -18.95
N ARG A 19 20.83 2.53 -19.70
CA ARG A 19 20.71 3.99 -19.59
C ARG A 19 20.17 4.41 -18.23
N PHE A 20 19.21 3.67 -17.72
CA PHE A 20 18.64 3.89 -16.39
C PHE A 20 19.69 3.64 -15.30
N ALA A 21 20.46 2.54 -15.37
CA ALA A 21 21.55 2.24 -14.44
C ALA A 21 22.61 3.35 -14.40
N ARG A 22 22.99 3.91 -15.56
CA ARG A 22 23.92 5.05 -15.61
C ARG A 22 23.38 6.28 -14.88
N ARG A 23 22.07 6.54 -15.01
CA ARG A 23 21.42 7.65 -14.31
C ARG A 23 21.43 7.45 -12.79
N LEU A 24 21.22 6.22 -12.32
CA LEU A 24 21.19 5.90 -10.89
C LEU A 24 22.55 6.07 -10.19
N ARG A 25 23.66 6.06 -10.93
CA ARG A 25 25.03 6.20 -10.39
C ARG A 25 25.44 7.65 -10.13
N ALA A 26 24.69 8.63 -10.61
CA ALA A 26 25.01 10.04 -10.41
C ALA A 26 24.72 10.45 -8.95
N VAL A 27 25.78 10.74 -8.20
CA VAL A 27 25.71 11.18 -6.79
C VAL A 27 25.01 12.54 -6.69
N GLY A 28 24.20 12.74 -5.65
CA GLY A 28 23.49 14.00 -5.39
C GLY A 28 22.29 14.28 -6.29
N ARG A 29 22.06 13.49 -7.32
CA ARG A 29 21.01 13.72 -8.31
C ARG A 29 19.60 13.74 -7.72
N GLY A 30 19.33 12.92 -6.69
CA GLY A 30 18.05 12.92 -6.00
C GLY A 30 17.74 14.27 -5.33
N ILE A 31 18.74 14.92 -4.75
CA ILE A 31 18.59 16.24 -4.10
C ILE A 31 18.34 17.33 -5.13
N GLU A 32 19.10 17.33 -6.23
CA GLU A 32 18.90 18.29 -7.34
C GLU A 32 17.52 18.10 -7.98
N ALA A 33 17.12 16.85 -8.20
CA ALA A 33 15.79 16.53 -8.72
C ALA A 33 14.66 17.01 -7.79
N GLN A 34 14.84 16.91 -6.47
CA GLN A 34 13.87 17.43 -5.50
C GLN A 34 13.77 18.97 -5.55
N ARG A 35 14.87 19.68 -5.69
CA ARG A 35 14.87 21.14 -5.88
C ARG A 35 14.15 21.53 -7.18
N ALA A 36 14.47 20.85 -8.27
CA ALA A 36 13.84 21.08 -9.57
C ALA A 36 12.35 20.74 -9.54
N ALA A 37 11.95 19.64 -8.87
CA ALA A 37 10.56 19.27 -8.69
C ALA A 37 9.79 20.35 -7.92
N LEU A 38 10.33 20.86 -6.81
CA LEU A 38 9.68 21.93 -6.04
C LEU A 38 9.48 23.18 -6.90
N ALA A 39 10.54 23.66 -7.56
CA ALA A 39 10.44 24.85 -8.40
C ALA A 39 9.41 24.69 -9.54
N GLY A 40 9.39 23.52 -10.18
CA GLY A 40 8.44 23.19 -11.24
C GLY A 40 6.98 23.13 -10.73
N LEU A 41 6.76 22.53 -9.58
CA LEU A 41 5.43 22.47 -8.92
C LEU A 41 4.96 23.86 -8.52
N LEU A 42 5.82 24.69 -7.91
CA LEU A 42 5.49 26.07 -7.52
C LEU A 42 5.16 26.94 -8.72
N ALA A 43 5.83 26.75 -9.86
CA ALA A 43 5.50 27.46 -11.10
C ALA A 43 4.10 27.10 -11.63
N ARG A 44 3.64 25.87 -11.41
CA ARG A 44 2.27 25.44 -11.72
C ARG A 44 1.27 25.98 -10.72
N PHE A 45 1.55 25.87 -9.43
CA PHE A 45 0.67 26.42 -8.38
C PHE A 45 0.45 27.92 -8.54
N ALA A 46 1.44 28.71 -8.95
CA ALA A 46 1.30 30.15 -9.19
C ALA A 46 0.16 30.51 -10.19
N GLN A 47 -0.18 29.58 -11.08
CA GLN A 47 -1.23 29.75 -12.08
C GLN A 47 -2.63 29.39 -11.55
N THR A 48 -2.74 28.82 -10.34
CA THR A 48 -4.00 28.35 -9.75
C THR A 48 -4.57 29.33 -8.75
N GLU A 49 -5.88 29.21 -8.46
CA GLU A 49 -6.51 29.94 -7.37
C GLU A 49 -5.85 29.65 -6.03
N PHE A 50 -5.63 28.35 -5.74
CA PHE A 50 -4.99 27.92 -4.50
C PHE A 50 -3.60 28.53 -4.33
N GLY A 51 -2.76 28.46 -5.36
CA GLY A 51 -1.40 28.98 -5.32
C GLY A 51 -1.34 30.50 -5.17
N ARG A 52 -2.23 31.24 -5.86
CA ARG A 52 -2.34 32.70 -5.70
C ARG A 52 -2.74 33.09 -4.28
N ARG A 53 -3.72 32.39 -3.68
CA ARG A 53 -4.14 32.62 -2.28
C ARG A 53 -3.03 32.39 -1.27
N GLN A 54 -2.12 31.46 -1.55
CA GLN A 54 -0.96 31.13 -0.70
C GLN A 54 0.31 31.90 -1.12
N ASN A 55 0.25 32.80 -2.10
CA ASN A 55 1.40 33.51 -2.66
C ASN A 55 2.55 32.57 -3.08
N LEU A 56 2.20 31.43 -3.72
CA LEU A 56 3.19 30.47 -4.20
C LEU A 56 3.74 30.90 -5.55
N GLY A 57 5.04 30.72 -5.75
CA GLY A 57 5.71 31.03 -7.01
C GLY A 57 7.08 30.35 -7.12
N PRO A 58 7.63 30.25 -8.35
CA PRO A 58 8.85 29.47 -8.61
C PRO A 58 10.13 30.05 -7.98
N ALA A 59 10.09 31.33 -7.58
CA ALA A 59 11.23 32.01 -6.95
C ALA A 59 11.33 31.75 -5.43
N LEU A 60 10.34 31.08 -4.82
CA LEU A 60 10.38 30.80 -3.39
C LEU A 60 11.51 29.83 -3.03
N SER A 61 12.26 30.18 -2.01
CA SER A 61 13.13 29.24 -1.31
C SER A 61 12.29 28.17 -0.60
N TYR A 62 12.92 27.07 -0.21
CA TYR A 62 12.23 26.04 0.58
C TYR A 62 11.72 26.58 1.91
N ASP A 63 12.47 27.48 2.57
CA ASP A 63 12.08 28.06 3.86
C ASP A 63 10.84 28.95 3.70
N GLU A 64 10.79 29.82 2.70
CA GLU A 64 9.61 30.63 2.39
C GLU A 64 8.40 29.76 1.99
N PHE A 65 8.63 28.67 1.23
CA PHE A 65 7.56 27.75 0.85
C PHE A 65 6.93 27.09 2.08
N ARG A 66 7.72 26.58 3.02
CA ARG A 66 7.19 25.93 4.22
C ARG A 66 6.50 26.87 5.20
N GLU A 67 6.80 28.17 5.15
CA GLU A 67 6.11 29.20 5.93
C GLU A 67 4.76 29.57 5.30
N ARG A 68 4.70 29.71 3.97
CA ARG A 68 3.49 30.12 3.25
C ARG A 68 2.47 29.01 3.08
N ALA A 69 2.93 27.77 2.89
CA ALA A 69 2.09 26.62 2.68
C ALA A 69 2.09 25.70 3.91
N PRO A 70 1.08 25.77 4.78
CA PRO A 70 0.99 24.86 5.91
C PRO A 70 0.71 23.41 5.47
N VAL A 71 1.19 22.45 6.25
CA VAL A 71 0.88 21.02 6.03
C VAL A 71 -0.61 20.79 6.29
N ARG A 72 -1.24 20.01 5.42
CA ARG A 72 -2.68 19.68 5.46
C ARG A 72 -2.89 18.18 5.34
N GLY A 73 -3.96 17.69 5.96
CA GLY A 73 -4.49 16.36 5.65
C GLY A 73 -5.21 16.36 4.30
N PRO A 74 -5.42 15.17 3.70
CA PRO A 74 -6.08 15.04 2.39
C PRO A 74 -7.54 15.54 2.41
N GLU A 75 -8.19 15.59 3.56
CA GLU A 75 -9.55 16.09 3.75
C GLU A 75 -9.66 17.58 3.40
N PHE A 76 -8.62 18.35 3.66
CA PHE A 76 -8.56 19.78 3.34
C PHE A 76 -8.76 20.05 1.84
N PHE A 77 -8.28 19.16 0.98
CA PHE A 77 -8.33 19.36 -0.46
C PHE A 77 -9.69 18.96 -1.07
N GLN A 78 -10.53 18.19 -0.37
CA GLN A 78 -11.78 17.66 -0.92
C GLN A 78 -12.75 18.73 -1.45
N PRO A 79 -12.98 19.89 -0.81
CA PRO A 79 -13.83 20.94 -1.36
C PRO A 79 -13.30 21.52 -2.70
N PHE A 80 -12.00 21.69 -2.83
CA PHE A 80 -11.36 22.14 -4.08
C PHE A 80 -11.47 21.08 -5.17
N ILE A 81 -11.27 19.82 -4.82
CA ILE A 81 -11.37 18.68 -5.73
C ILE A 81 -12.80 18.51 -6.23
N ALA A 82 -13.81 18.74 -5.40
CA ALA A 82 -15.22 18.73 -5.81
C ALA A 82 -15.50 19.78 -6.88
N ARG A 83 -14.95 21.00 -6.77
CA ARG A 83 -15.04 22.05 -7.78
C ARG A 83 -14.36 21.64 -9.09
N MET A 84 -13.15 21.05 -9.01
CA MET A 84 -12.47 20.51 -10.18
C MET A 84 -13.30 19.41 -10.89
N ALA A 85 -13.93 18.53 -10.12
CA ALA A 85 -14.81 17.48 -10.63
C ALA A 85 -16.11 18.04 -11.25
N ALA A 86 -16.57 19.20 -10.80
CA ALA A 86 -17.65 19.95 -11.43
C ALA A 86 -17.21 20.69 -12.72
N GLY A 87 -15.92 20.59 -13.11
CA GLY A 87 -15.39 21.16 -14.36
C GLY A 87 -14.75 22.53 -14.21
N GLU A 88 -14.56 23.03 -12.99
CA GLU A 88 -13.88 24.31 -12.76
C GLU A 88 -12.37 24.18 -13.06
N ALA A 89 -11.83 25.15 -13.80
CA ALA A 89 -10.41 25.19 -14.17
C ALA A 89 -9.59 25.96 -13.13
N ASP A 90 -8.27 25.71 -13.13
CA ASP A 90 -7.27 26.48 -12.37
C ASP A 90 -7.49 26.53 -10.85
N VAL A 91 -8.14 25.50 -10.28
CA VAL A 91 -8.42 25.44 -8.83
C VAL A 91 -7.15 25.01 -8.07
N LEU A 92 -6.77 23.73 -8.11
CA LEU A 92 -5.53 23.20 -7.50
C LEU A 92 -4.42 22.97 -8.52
N TRP A 93 -4.76 22.85 -9.81
CA TRP A 93 -3.83 22.65 -10.91
C TRP A 93 -4.28 23.42 -12.14
N PRO A 94 -3.37 23.91 -12.99
CA PRO A 94 -3.74 24.67 -14.18
C PRO A 94 -4.57 23.87 -15.17
N GLY A 95 -5.60 24.47 -15.71
CA GLY A 95 -6.53 23.88 -16.66
C GLY A 95 -7.63 23.04 -16.00
N ARG A 96 -8.44 22.37 -16.85
CA ARG A 96 -9.49 21.46 -16.39
C ARG A 96 -8.96 20.06 -16.15
N CYS A 97 -9.28 19.50 -14.99
CA CYS A 97 -9.00 18.09 -14.69
C CYS A 97 -10.19 17.22 -15.13
N ARG A 98 -9.93 16.21 -15.96
CA ARG A 98 -10.96 15.30 -16.46
C ARG A 98 -10.95 13.94 -15.79
N PHE A 99 -9.86 13.55 -15.18
CA PHE A 99 -9.70 12.23 -14.56
C PHE A 99 -9.51 12.36 -13.07
N PHE A 100 -10.12 11.43 -12.34
CA PHE A 100 -10.04 11.38 -10.88
C PHE A 100 -9.84 9.95 -10.42
N VAL A 101 -9.06 9.76 -9.38
CA VAL A 101 -8.91 8.48 -8.69
C VAL A 101 -9.73 8.49 -7.41
N ASP A 102 -10.60 7.49 -7.27
CA ASP A 102 -11.36 7.26 -6.05
C ASP A 102 -10.58 6.28 -5.15
N THR A 103 -10.37 6.67 -3.90
CA THR A 103 -9.71 5.83 -2.89
C THR A 103 -10.73 5.17 -2.00
N ALA A 104 -10.42 3.97 -1.53
CA ALA A 104 -11.35 3.18 -0.72
C ALA A 104 -11.59 3.72 0.71
N GLY A 105 -10.89 4.78 1.13
CA GLY A 105 -11.02 5.33 2.49
C GLY A 105 -10.63 4.34 3.60
N THR A 106 -9.73 3.40 3.32
CA THR A 106 -9.35 2.31 4.25
C THR A 106 -8.90 2.79 5.63
N THR A 107 -8.39 4.00 5.73
CA THR A 107 -7.88 4.59 6.98
C THR A 107 -8.94 5.40 7.72
N THR A 108 -9.82 6.10 7.00
CA THR A 108 -10.81 7.04 7.58
C THR A 108 -12.24 6.55 7.49
N GLY A 109 -12.50 5.44 6.79
CA GLY A 109 -13.85 4.96 6.48
C GLY A 109 -14.59 5.77 5.41
N THR A 110 -14.04 6.92 4.96
CA THR A 110 -14.67 7.78 3.97
C THR A 110 -13.90 7.72 2.65
N PRO A 111 -14.52 7.31 1.55
CA PRO A 111 -13.91 7.38 0.22
C PRO A 111 -13.49 8.80 -0.12
N ARG A 112 -12.32 8.97 -0.73
CA ARG A 112 -11.79 10.26 -1.14
C ARG A 112 -11.49 10.24 -2.62
N ARG A 113 -11.63 11.40 -3.25
CA ARG A 113 -11.29 11.62 -4.65
C ARG A 113 -10.02 12.44 -4.76
N LEU A 114 -9.16 12.12 -5.73
CA LEU A 114 -7.95 12.88 -6.04
C LEU A 114 -7.90 13.18 -7.54
N PRO A 115 -7.44 14.38 -7.95
CA PRO A 115 -7.32 14.73 -9.35
C PRO A 115 -6.17 13.97 -10.01
N VAL A 116 -6.34 13.67 -11.30
CA VAL A 116 -5.32 13.02 -12.11
C VAL A 116 -5.04 13.89 -13.34
N THR A 117 -4.09 14.78 -13.20
CA THR A 117 -3.64 15.68 -14.27
C THR A 117 -2.79 14.92 -15.31
N ALA A 118 -2.49 15.56 -16.43
CA ALA A 118 -1.59 14.99 -17.43
C ALA A 118 -0.19 14.72 -16.85
N GLU A 119 0.29 15.63 -16.00
CA GLU A 119 1.58 15.51 -15.31
C GLU A 119 1.54 14.40 -14.25
N GLN A 120 0.41 14.21 -13.56
CA GLN A 120 0.23 13.09 -12.64
C GLN A 120 0.22 11.73 -13.36
N LEU A 121 -0.40 11.65 -14.55
CA LEU A 121 -0.31 10.45 -15.39
C LEU A 121 1.11 10.20 -15.89
N ALA A 122 1.86 11.25 -16.23
CA ALA A 122 3.27 11.13 -16.60
C ALA A 122 4.11 10.62 -15.42
N HIS A 123 3.83 11.09 -14.20
CA HIS A 123 4.44 10.59 -12.97
C HIS A 123 4.14 9.10 -12.76
N TYR A 124 2.88 8.65 -12.89
CA TYR A 124 2.54 7.22 -12.78
C TYR A 124 3.27 6.37 -13.81
N ARG A 125 3.37 6.86 -15.07
CA ARG A 125 4.13 6.18 -16.13
C ARG A 125 5.62 6.06 -15.78
N ALA A 126 6.20 7.12 -15.22
CA ALA A 126 7.60 7.11 -14.78
C ALA A 126 7.82 6.12 -13.63
N GLY A 127 6.93 6.09 -12.64
CA GLY A 127 6.98 5.16 -11.51
C GLY A 127 6.86 3.69 -11.94
N LEU A 128 5.87 3.38 -12.77
CA LEU A 128 5.72 2.04 -13.35
C LEU A 128 6.96 1.62 -14.14
N GLY A 129 7.48 2.52 -14.98
CA GLY A 129 8.69 2.27 -15.75
C GLY A 129 9.91 2.05 -14.86
N ALA A 130 10.05 2.82 -13.77
CA ALA A 130 11.11 2.66 -12.79
C ALA A 130 11.02 1.29 -12.09
N ALA A 131 9.82 0.86 -11.67
CA ALA A 131 9.63 -0.43 -11.03
C ALA A 131 10.12 -1.59 -11.92
N LEU A 132 9.69 -1.62 -13.18
CA LEU A 132 10.10 -2.67 -14.12
C LEU A 132 11.60 -2.62 -14.46
N LEU A 133 12.19 -1.42 -14.58
CA LEU A 133 13.61 -1.27 -14.87
C LEU A 133 14.49 -1.66 -13.67
N HIS A 134 14.09 -1.33 -12.44
CA HIS A 134 14.79 -1.79 -11.25
C HIS A 134 14.71 -3.31 -11.11
N TYR A 135 13.55 -3.91 -11.40
CA TYR A 135 13.44 -5.37 -11.44
C TYR A 135 14.42 -5.98 -12.46
N ALA A 136 14.41 -5.49 -13.70
CA ALA A 136 15.28 -6.01 -14.76
C ALA A 136 16.78 -5.85 -14.43
N LEU A 137 17.17 -4.76 -13.77
CA LEU A 137 18.55 -4.57 -13.30
C LEU A 137 18.92 -5.56 -12.21
N ARG A 138 18.02 -5.83 -11.27
CA ARG A 138 18.22 -6.79 -10.19
C ARG A 138 18.26 -8.23 -10.72
N ALA A 139 17.38 -8.57 -11.66
CA ALA A 139 17.33 -9.88 -12.31
C ALA A 139 18.51 -10.14 -13.26
N GLY A 140 19.18 -9.07 -13.73
CA GLY A 140 20.26 -9.16 -14.71
C GLY A 140 19.81 -9.39 -16.16
N HIS A 141 18.50 -9.40 -16.42
CA HIS A 141 17.93 -9.61 -17.75
C HIS A 141 16.56 -8.91 -17.90
N PRO A 142 16.13 -8.61 -19.14
CA PRO A 142 14.87 -7.92 -19.42
C PRO A 142 13.66 -8.86 -19.56
N GLY A 143 13.69 -10.07 -19.01
CA GLY A 143 12.66 -11.11 -19.17
C GLY A 143 11.24 -10.63 -18.91
N VAL A 144 11.06 -9.82 -17.87
CA VAL A 144 9.77 -9.23 -17.47
C VAL A 144 9.07 -8.44 -18.59
N PHE A 145 9.83 -7.95 -19.59
CA PHE A 145 9.28 -7.20 -20.73
C PHE A 145 8.92 -8.10 -21.94
N LEU A 146 9.27 -9.38 -21.90
CA LEU A 146 9.16 -10.29 -23.05
C LEU A 146 7.84 -11.04 -23.12
N GLY A 147 7.01 -10.94 -22.08
CA GLY A 147 5.68 -11.55 -22.01
C GLY A 147 4.63 -10.59 -21.47
N ARG A 148 3.52 -11.15 -21.01
CA ARG A 148 2.40 -10.37 -20.49
C ARG A 148 2.49 -10.14 -19.00
N SER A 149 2.06 -8.96 -18.57
CA SER A 149 1.85 -8.61 -17.17
C SER A 149 0.38 -8.84 -16.83
N LEU A 150 0.08 -9.83 -15.99
CA LEU A 150 -1.25 -10.08 -15.47
C LEU A 150 -1.49 -9.20 -14.24
N HIS A 151 -2.46 -8.32 -14.34
CA HIS A 151 -2.86 -7.43 -13.25
C HIS A 151 -4.14 -7.96 -12.59
N VAL A 152 -4.04 -8.25 -11.29
CA VAL A 152 -5.12 -8.80 -10.47
C VAL A 152 -5.63 -7.71 -9.55
N GLY A 153 -6.83 -7.21 -9.81
CA GLY A 153 -7.40 -6.10 -9.07
C GLY A 153 -8.87 -5.84 -9.39
N PRO A 154 -9.43 -4.78 -8.81
CA PRO A 154 -10.83 -4.41 -8.97
C PRO A 154 -11.18 -4.06 -10.44
N SER A 155 -12.44 -3.72 -10.68
CA SER A 155 -12.89 -3.28 -12.01
C SER A 155 -12.13 -2.03 -12.48
N THR A 156 -11.66 -2.05 -13.73
CA THR A 156 -11.03 -0.87 -14.36
C THR A 156 -12.04 -0.03 -15.17
N ALA A 157 -13.33 -0.18 -14.91
CA ALA A 157 -14.36 0.69 -15.46
C ALA A 157 -14.22 2.10 -14.86
N LEU A 158 -14.40 3.11 -15.70
CA LEU A 158 -14.50 4.50 -15.27
C LEU A 158 -15.97 4.89 -15.25
N THR A 159 -16.38 5.64 -14.24
CA THR A 159 -17.68 6.28 -14.16
C THR A 159 -17.57 7.69 -14.68
N GLU A 160 -18.44 8.06 -15.61
CA GLU A 160 -18.52 9.42 -16.14
C GLU A 160 -19.61 10.21 -15.41
N THR A 161 -19.27 11.42 -14.97
CA THR A 161 -20.21 12.37 -14.35
C THR A 161 -19.84 13.77 -14.81
N ASN A 162 -20.74 14.46 -15.51
CA ASN A 162 -20.55 15.85 -16.00
C ASN A 162 -19.25 16.05 -16.82
N GLY A 163 -18.84 15.04 -17.61
CA GLY A 163 -17.60 15.08 -18.41
C GLY A 163 -16.32 14.82 -17.63
N ALA A 164 -16.41 14.51 -16.34
CA ALA A 164 -15.32 14.01 -15.52
C ALA A 164 -15.41 12.48 -15.40
N PHE A 165 -14.26 11.80 -15.45
CA PHE A 165 -14.13 10.35 -15.37
C PHE A 165 -13.46 9.99 -14.04
N ALA A 166 -14.09 9.14 -13.27
CA ALA A 166 -13.57 8.65 -12.00
C ALA A 166 -13.45 7.12 -11.98
N GLY A 167 -12.45 6.62 -11.29
CA GLY A 167 -12.25 5.19 -11.08
C GLY A 167 -11.22 4.91 -10.00
N ASN A 168 -11.03 3.65 -9.67
CA ASN A 168 -10.00 3.26 -8.72
C ASN A 168 -8.58 3.43 -9.28
N PHE A 169 -7.58 3.23 -8.43
CA PHE A 169 -6.17 3.43 -8.78
C PHE A 169 -5.73 2.56 -9.97
N ASP A 170 -6.21 1.31 -10.05
CA ASP A 170 -5.88 0.39 -11.16
C ASP A 170 -6.45 0.87 -12.49
N ALA A 171 -7.70 1.37 -12.49
CA ALA A 171 -8.33 1.95 -13.67
C ALA A 171 -7.54 3.15 -14.20
N ILE A 172 -7.12 4.03 -13.31
CA ILE A 172 -6.37 5.24 -13.64
C ILE A 172 -4.93 4.90 -14.07
N THR A 173 -4.26 3.95 -13.41
CA THR A 173 -2.90 3.54 -13.79
C THR A 173 -2.86 2.97 -15.21
N ARG A 174 -3.92 2.30 -15.65
CA ARG A 174 -4.05 1.83 -17.05
C ARG A 174 -4.07 2.98 -18.07
N LEU A 175 -4.58 4.16 -17.71
CA LEU A 175 -4.52 5.35 -18.57
C LEU A 175 -3.08 5.85 -18.81
N ALA A 176 -2.16 5.54 -17.89
CA ALA A 176 -0.76 5.87 -18.06
C ALA A 176 -0.05 5.01 -19.13
N LEU A 177 -0.65 3.89 -19.55
CA LEU A 177 -0.12 3.00 -20.57
C LEU A 177 -0.43 3.54 -21.98
N THR A 178 0.45 3.26 -22.93
CA THR A 178 0.14 3.47 -24.34
C THR A 178 -0.87 2.40 -24.81
N SER A 179 -1.70 2.73 -25.79
CA SER A 179 -2.68 1.77 -26.34
C SER A 179 -2.02 0.47 -26.84
N TRP A 180 -0.80 0.58 -27.37
CA TRP A 180 -0.02 -0.58 -27.79
C TRP A 180 0.40 -1.45 -26.59
N ALA A 181 0.94 -0.84 -25.54
CA ALA A 181 1.36 -1.56 -24.34
C ALA A 181 0.16 -2.21 -23.63
N GLU A 182 -0.97 -1.51 -23.52
CA GLU A 182 -2.19 -2.07 -22.96
C GLU A 182 -2.66 -3.30 -23.75
N ALA A 183 -2.70 -3.22 -25.08
CA ALA A 183 -3.19 -4.32 -25.92
C ALA A 183 -2.26 -5.53 -25.96
N ASN A 184 -0.93 -5.31 -25.94
CA ASN A 184 0.05 -6.36 -26.18
C ASN A 184 0.73 -6.89 -24.93
N LEU A 185 0.91 -6.05 -23.90
CA LEU A 185 1.66 -6.42 -22.71
C LEU A 185 0.78 -6.60 -21.46
N CYS A 186 -0.45 -6.04 -21.45
CA CYS A 186 -1.29 -6.12 -20.25
C CYS A 186 -2.35 -7.22 -20.37
N SER A 187 -2.60 -7.87 -19.25
CA SER A 187 -3.68 -8.84 -19.04
C SER A 187 -4.39 -8.52 -17.73
N PRO A 188 -5.66 -8.88 -17.55
CA PRO A 188 -6.53 -9.43 -18.57
C PRO A 188 -6.88 -8.39 -19.65
N PRO A 189 -7.47 -8.83 -20.80
CA PRO A 189 -7.99 -7.91 -21.82
C PRO A 189 -8.94 -6.87 -21.24
N ARG A 190 -9.01 -5.69 -21.85
CA ARG A 190 -9.78 -4.53 -21.34
C ARG A 190 -11.24 -4.86 -21.02
N ALA A 191 -11.89 -5.68 -21.85
CA ALA A 191 -13.27 -6.09 -21.61
C ALA A 191 -13.44 -6.85 -20.29
N ILE A 192 -12.54 -7.78 -19.99
CA ILE A 192 -12.55 -8.57 -18.75
C ILE A 192 -12.12 -7.70 -17.57
N ALA A 193 -11.09 -6.85 -17.74
CA ALA A 193 -10.61 -5.97 -16.69
C ALA A 193 -11.70 -5.02 -16.16
N ARG A 194 -12.64 -4.60 -17.03
CA ARG A 194 -13.77 -3.73 -16.67
C ARG A 194 -14.94 -4.44 -15.97
N MET A 195 -14.95 -5.78 -15.95
CA MET A 195 -15.99 -6.52 -15.23
C MET A 195 -15.95 -6.21 -13.74
N PRO A 196 -17.11 -6.18 -13.05
CA PRO A 196 -17.16 -6.15 -11.60
C PRO A 196 -16.46 -7.35 -10.98
N GLU A 197 -15.91 -7.18 -9.78
CA GLU A 197 -15.34 -8.30 -9.01
C GLU A 197 -16.38 -9.38 -8.77
N SER A 198 -16.10 -10.59 -9.19
CA SER A 198 -17.01 -11.73 -9.08
C SER A 198 -16.28 -13.02 -9.50
N ALA A 199 -16.84 -14.16 -9.10
CA ALA A 199 -16.39 -15.47 -9.59
C ALA A 199 -16.41 -15.55 -11.13
N LYS A 200 -17.39 -14.87 -11.79
CA LYS A 200 -17.46 -14.78 -13.25
C LYS A 200 -16.25 -14.06 -13.85
N LYS A 201 -15.78 -12.97 -13.23
CA LYS A 201 -14.57 -12.26 -13.67
C LYS A 201 -13.33 -13.14 -13.49
N SER A 202 -13.20 -13.82 -12.37
CA SER A 202 -12.06 -14.73 -12.09
C SER A 202 -12.02 -15.87 -13.10
N ALA A 203 -13.16 -16.49 -13.41
CA ALA A 203 -13.26 -17.54 -14.43
C ALA A 203 -12.91 -17.01 -15.84
N ALA A 204 -13.37 -15.80 -16.20
CA ALA A 204 -13.04 -15.17 -17.47
C ALA A 204 -11.54 -14.84 -17.59
N ILE A 205 -10.89 -14.43 -16.48
CA ILE A 205 -9.44 -14.24 -16.44
C ILE A 205 -8.73 -15.57 -16.63
N ALA A 206 -9.12 -16.63 -15.89
CA ALA A 206 -8.54 -17.95 -16.00
C ALA A 206 -8.59 -18.46 -17.44
N GLN A 207 -9.76 -18.43 -18.07
CA GLN A 207 -9.94 -18.80 -19.48
C GLN A 207 -9.05 -18.00 -20.43
N ALA A 208 -8.95 -16.68 -20.23
CA ALA A 208 -8.17 -15.80 -21.10
C ALA A 208 -6.66 -15.97 -20.93
N MET A 209 -6.19 -16.55 -19.82
CA MET A 209 -4.77 -16.73 -19.51
C MET A 209 -4.22 -18.11 -19.92
N ILE A 210 -5.07 -19.05 -20.31
CA ILE A 210 -4.64 -20.34 -20.86
C ILE A 210 -3.83 -20.09 -22.16
N GLY A 211 -2.67 -20.76 -22.26
CA GLY A 211 -1.78 -20.65 -23.43
C GLY A 211 -1.15 -19.28 -23.63
N ARG A 212 -1.23 -18.37 -22.64
CA ARG A 212 -0.53 -17.08 -22.69
C ARG A 212 0.85 -17.18 -22.04
N ASP A 213 1.76 -16.37 -22.55
CA ASP A 213 3.08 -16.21 -21.97
C ASP A 213 3.05 -15.06 -20.98
N VAL A 214 2.91 -15.40 -19.69
CA VAL A 214 2.87 -14.43 -18.58
C VAL A 214 4.24 -14.41 -17.92
N THR A 215 4.83 -13.23 -17.79
CA THR A 215 6.14 -13.03 -17.15
C THR A 215 6.03 -12.31 -15.81
N LEU A 216 4.94 -11.56 -15.59
CA LEU A 216 4.70 -10.80 -14.39
C LEU A 216 3.25 -10.93 -13.94
N VAL A 217 3.06 -11.11 -12.63
CA VAL A 217 1.76 -10.97 -11.95
C VAL A 217 1.84 -9.82 -10.97
N GLY A 218 0.85 -8.94 -10.95
CA GLY A 218 0.75 -7.84 -9.99
C GLY A 218 -0.61 -7.81 -9.31
N GLY A 219 -0.65 -7.54 -8.02
CA GLY A 219 -1.91 -7.41 -7.28
C GLY A 219 -1.77 -7.67 -5.78
N ALA A 220 -2.88 -7.48 -5.06
CA ALA A 220 -2.93 -7.76 -3.63
C ALA A 220 -2.79 -9.26 -3.34
N PRO A 221 -2.05 -9.67 -2.29
CA PRO A 221 -1.78 -11.07 -1.98
C PRO A 221 -3.02 -11.97 -2.00
N ALA A 222 -4.06 -11.63 -1.25
CA ALA A 222 -5.29 -12.42 -1.17
C ALA A 222 -5.99 -12.59 -2.53
N ALA A 223 -6.05 -11.51 -3.33
CA ALA A 223 -6.67 -11.57 -4.65
C ALA A 223 -5.86 -12.46 -5.63
N VAL A 224 -4.54 -12.40 -5.54
CA VAL A 224 -3.64 -13.23 -6.36
C VAL A 224 -3.77 -14.70 -5.96
N LEU A 225 -3.83 -15.02 -4.67
CA LEU A 225 -4.04 -16.40 -4.19
C LEU A 225 -5.38 -16.96 -4.69
N ALA A 226 -6.48 -16.22 -4.54
CA ALA A 226 -7.80 -16.63 -5.00
C ALA A 226 -7.85 -16.87 -6.51
N LEU A 227 -7.27 -15.94 -7.29
CA LEU A 227 -7.23 -16.09 -8.75
C LEU A 227 -6.35 -17.25 -9.20
N ALA A 228 -5.21 -17.45 -8.54
CA ALA A 228 -4.29 -18.52 -8.88
C ALA A 228 -4.93 -19.91 -8.68
N SER A 229 -5.69 -20.11 -7.57
CA SER A 229 -6.51 -21.32 -7.40
C SER A 229 -7.49 -21.48 -8.57
N THR A 230 -8.23 -20.43 -8.93
CA THR A 230 -9.18 -20.48 -10.06
C THR A 230 -8.50 -20.84 -11.38
N ILE A 231 -7.30 -20.31 -11.63
CA ILE A 231 -6.53 -20.60 -12.84
C ILE A 231 -6.07 -22.07 -12.84
N CYS A 232 -5.47 -22.53 -11.74
CA CYS A 232 -4.98 -23.92 -11.64
C CYS A 232 -6.11 -24.96 -11.69
N GLU A 233 -7.30 -24.62 -11.24
CA GLU A 233 -8.48 -25.49 -11.24
C GLU A 233 -9.29 -25.46 -12.55
N HIS A 234 -8.93 -24.58 -13.47
CA HIS A 234 -9.70 -24.40 -14.70
C HIS A 234 -9.69 -25.66 -15.58
N PRO A 235 -10.85 -26.16 -16.03
CA PRO A 235 -10.95 -27.42 -16.79
C PRO A 235 -10.36 -27.36 -18.21
N GLY A 236 -10.00 -26.17 -18.69
CA GLY A 236 -9.43 -25.97 -20.04
C GLY A 236 -7.93 -26.25 -20.17
N HIS A 237 -7.31 -26.89 -19.18
CA HIS A 237 -5.92 -27.35 -19.31
C HIS A 237 -5.85 -28.65 -20.10
N ASP A 238 -5.04 -28.67 -21.17
CA ASP A 238 -4.82 -29.85 -22.01
C ASP A 238 -4.03 -30.97 -21.30
N ARG A 239 -3.45 -30.67 -20.14
CA ARG A 239 -2.61 -31.56 -19.32
C ARG A 239 -3.18 -31.64 -17.89
N ALA A 240 -2.57 -32.51 -17.09
CA ALA A 240 -2.88 -32.57 -15.67
C ALA A 240 -2.84 -31.17 -15.01
N ARG A 241 -3.68 -30.98 -13.99
CA ARG A 241 -3.78 -29.73 -13.22
C ARG A 241 -2.38 -29.20 -12.86
N PRO A 242 -2.04 -27.93 -13.20
CA PRO A 242 -0.73 -27.38 -12.88
C PRO A 242 -0.54 -27.26 -11.36
N ALA A 243 0.65 -27.61 -10.89
CA ALA A 243 0.97 -27.54 -9.46
C ALA A 243 1.02 -26.08 -8.94
N ASN A 244 1.40 -25.14 -9.79
CA ASN A 244 1.49 -23.72 -9.51
C ASN A 244 1.49 -22.91 -10.82
N LEU A 245 1.44 -21.59 -10.72
CA LEU A 245 1.42 -20.71 -11.90
C LEU A 245 2.70 -20.78 -12.74
N GLN A 246 3.85 -21.02 -12.13
CA GLN A 246 5.13 -21.16 -12.88
C GLN A 246 5.16 -22.43 -13.74
N THR A 247 4.50 -23.50 -13.29
CA THR A 247 4.32 -24.71 -14.11
C THR A 247 3.44 -24.40 -15.35
N LEU A 248 2.45 -23.55 -15.20
CA LEU A 248 1.58 -23.11 -16.31
C LEU A 248 2.28 -22.10 -17.22
N TRP A 249 3.05 -21.18 -16.66
CA TRP A 249 3.77 -20.12 -17.38
C TRP A 249 5.27 -20.22 -17.09
N PRO A 250 6.04 -20.98 -17.88
CA PRO A 250 7.47 -21.24 -17.62
C PRO A 250 8.34 -19.99 -17.56
N ASN A 251 7.91 -18.88 -18.19
CA ASN A 251 8.60 -17.59 -18.18
C ASN A 251 8.13 -16.66 -17.06
N PHE A 252 7.24 -17.11 -16.18
CA PHE A 252 6.76 -16.32 -15.04
C PHE A 252 7.86 -16.19 -13.98
N GLU A 253 8.32 -14.96 -13.77
CA GLU A 253 9.51 -14.68 -12.96
C GLU A 253 9.28 -13.62 -11.87
N CYS A 254 8.22 -12.79 -11.96
CA CYS A 254 8.05 -11.64 -11.10
C CYS A 254 6.63 -11.52 -10.56
N TYR A 255 6.51 -11.41 -9.24
CA TYR A 255 5.28 -11.01 -8.56
C TYR A 255 5.46 -9.61 -7.96
N VAL A 256 4.69 -8.62 -8.45
CA VAL A 256 4.69 -7.24 -7.96
C VAL A 256 3.59 -7.04 -6.92
N HIS A 257 3.95 -6.54 -5.75
CA HIS A 257 3.00 -6.24 -4.69
C HIS A 257 3.20 -4.84 -4.11
N LEU A 258 2.12 -4.29 -3.55
CA LEU A 258 2.08 -2.95 -2.97
C LEU A 258 2.20 -3.03 -1.45
N GLY A 259 3.24 -2.46 -0.89
CA GLY A 259 3.40 -1.89 0.46
C GLY A 259 2.83 -2.63 1.68
N ALA A 260 2.42 -3.89 1.53
CA ALA A 260 1.96 -4.70 2.65
C ALA A 260 3.03 -5.73 3.02
N PRO A 261 3.38 -5.87 4.30
CA PRO A 261 4.22 -6.96 4.72
C PRO A 261 3.60 -8.28 4.22
N LEU A 262 4.33 -8.99 3.35
CA LEU A 262 3.89 -10.29 2.81
C LEU A 262 3.83 -11.40 3.86
N GLY A 263 4.42 -11.18 5.06
CA GLY A 263 4.71 -12.20 6.04
C GLY A 263 3.62 -13.26 6.27
N LEU A 264 2.33 -12.85 6.34
CA LEU A 264 1.23 -13.81 6.50
C LEU A 264 0.92 -14.63 5.24
N PHE A 265 1.31 -14.15 4.07
CA PHE A 265 0.98 -14.76 2.76
C PHE A 265 2.20 -15.35 2.05
N ALA A 266 3.40 -15.16 2.59
CA ALA A 266 4.64 -15.44 1.87
C ALA A 266 4.76 -16.90 1.44
N ASP A 267 4.49 -17.84 2.33
CA ASP A 267 4.61 -19.27 2.06
C ASP A 267 3.54 -19.75 1.08
N GLU A 268 2.29 -19.30 1.25
CA GLU A 268 1.20 -19.63 0.33
C GLU A 268 1.45 -19.06 -1.06
N LEU A 269 1.85 -17.79 -1.14
CA LEU A 269 2.20 -17.16 -2.41
C LEU A 269 3.33 -17.93 -3.09
N ARG A 270 4.36 -18.33 -2.35
CA ARG A 270 5.46 -19.11 -2.93
C ARG A 270 5.00 -20.47 -3.45
N ALA A 271 4.15 -21.16 -2.70
CA ALA A 271 3.59 -22.44 -3.13
C ALA A 271 2.76 -22.32 -4.41
N VAL A 272 1.93 -21.27 -4.50
CA VAL A 272 0.98 -21.08 -5.60
C VAL A 272 1.60 -20.42 -6.82
N LEU A 273 2.52 -19.46 -6.63
CA LEU A 273 3.17 -18.76 -7.73
C LEU A 273 4.30 -19.60 -8.34
N GLY A 274 5.09 -20.26 -7.52
CA GLY A 274 6.24 -21.08 -7.91
C GLY A 274 7.50 -20.72 -7.13
N PRO A 275 8.42 -21.68 -6.95
CA PRO A 275 9.56 -21.57 -6.04
C PRO A 275 10.59 -20.53 -6.46
N THR A 276 10.74 -20.25 -7.76
CA THR A 276 11.75 -19.32 -8.29
C THR A 276 11.21 -17.94 -8.66
N VAL A 277 9.90 -17.70 -8.43
CA VAL A 277 9.29 -16.39 -8.69
C VAL A 277 9.83 -15.35 -7.72
N ASN A 278 10.37 -14.26 -8.25
CA ASN A 278 10.87 -13.15 -7.46
C ASN A 278 9.71 -12.27 -6.97
N PHE A 279 9.72 -11.91 -5.71
CA PHE A 279 8.82 -10.91 -5.16
C PHE A 279 9.45 -9.52 -5.34
N HIS A 280 8.66 -8.57 -5.82
CA HIS A 280 9.09 -7.22 -6.12
C HIS A 280 8.14 -6.20 -5.50
N GLU A 281 8.62 -5.56 -4.45
CA GLU A 281 7.83 -4.60 -3.68
C GLU A 281 7.88 -3.22 -4.31
N ILE A 282 6.71 -2.57 -4.38
CA ILE A 282 6.58 -1.16 -4.75
C ILE A 282 5.78 -0.42 -3.67
N TYR A 283 6.09 0.86 -3.47
CA TYR A 283 5.34 1.74 -2.61
C TYR A 283 4.69 2.83 -3.45
N ALA A 284 3.40 2.63 -3.72
CA ALA A 284 2.58 3.55 -4.49
C ALA A 284 1.21 3.73 -3.85
N ALA A 285 0.62 4.90 -4.04
CA ALA A 285 -0.71 5.26 -3.61
C ALA A 285 -1.37 6.16 -4.67
N ALA A 286 -2.60 6.55 -4.45
CA ALA A 286 -3.31 7.48 -5.34
C ALA A 286 -2.61 8.83 -5.45
N GLU A 287 -1.90 9.26 -4.42
CA GLU A 287 -1.09 10.48 -4.37
C GLU A 287 0.17 10.38 -5.26
N GLY A 288 0.71 9.18 -5.47
CA GLY A 288 1.89 8.99 -6.32
C GLY A 288 2.61 7.65 -6.14
N TRP A 289 3.64 7.47 -6.93
CA TRP A 289 4.61 6.39 -6.83
C TRP A 289 5.82 6.90 -6.05
N PHE A 290 6.08 6.35 -4.89
CA PHE A 290 7.04 6.89 -3.93
C PHE A 290 8.36 6.15 -3.91
N ALA A 291 8.32 4.82 -3.87
CA ALA A 291 9.54 4.02 -3.78
C ALA A 291 9.39 2.64 -4.44
N VAL A 292 10.50 1.99 -4.72
CA VAL A 292 10.56 0.70 -5.41
C VAL A 292 11.73 -0.13 -4.89
N GLN A 293 11.57 -1.43 -4.84
CA GLN A 293 12.64 -2.36 -4.51
C GLN A 293 13.73 -2.33 -5.59
N ASP A 294 14.97 -1.99 -5.22
CA ASP A 294 16.13 -1.94 -6.13
C ASP A 294 17.21 -2.98 -5.81
N GLY A 295 17.05 -3.71 -4.70
CA GLY A 295 17.99 -4.71 -4.21
C GLY A 295 17.33 -5.79 -3.38
N ASP A 296 18.09 -6.32 -2.41
CA ASP A 296 17.54 -7.25 -1.41
C ASP A 296 16.42 -6.58 -0.60
N PRO A 297 15.33 -7.31 -0.25
CA PRO A 297 14.22 -6.74 0.53
C PRO A 297 14.64 -6.12 1.87
N SER A 298 15.69 -6.62 2.51
CA SER A 298 16.21 -6.08 3.78
C SER A 298 16.77 -4.67 3.66
N LEU A 299 17.18 -4.25 2.46
CA LEU A 299 17.68 -2.90 2.20
C LEU A 299 16.56 -1.85 2.16
N GLY A 300 15.29 -2.26 2.10
CA GLY A 300 14.15 -1.38 1.91
C GLY A 300 13.94 -0.95 0.46
N LEU A 301 13.10 0.06 0.26
CA LEU A 301 12.67 0.55 -1.04
C LEU A 301 13.40 1.85 -1.38
N ARG A 302 13.98 1.94 -2.56
CA ARG A 302 14.61 3.15 -3.07
C ARG A 302 13.57 4.23 -3.34
N LEU A 303 13.74 5.40 -2.75
CA LEU A 303 12.88 6.56 -2.98
C LEU A 303 13.01 7.04 -4.44
N LEU A 304 11.88 7.26 -5.10
CA LEU A 304 11.81 7.77 -6.47
C LEU A 304 11.91 9.31 -6.48
N ALA A 305 12.98 9.84 -5.93
CA ALA A 305 13.21 11.27 -5.77
C ALA A 305 13.22 12.07 -7.10
N GLU A 306 13.41 11.39 -8.25
CA GLU A 306 13.46 11.97 -9.58
C GLU A 306 12.12 11.94 -10.33
N ALA A 307 11.05 11.45 -9.70
CA ALA A 307 9.78 11.19 -10.37
C ALA A 307 8.80 12.39 -10.42
N GLY A 308 9.23 13.59 -10.01
CA GLY A 308 8.44 14.81 -10.14
C GLY A 308 7.49 15.10 -8.96
N ILE A 309 7.58 14.35 -7.87
CA ILE A 309 6.98 14.65 -6.57
C ILE A 309 8.04 15.32 -5.69
N PHE A 310 7.66 16.33 -4.93
CA PHE A 310 8.49 16.88 -3.88
C PHE A 310 8.11 16.24 -2.54
N PHE A 311 9.12 15.69 -1.85
CA PHE A 311 8.98 14.96 -0.61
C PHE A 311 9.46 15.78 0.57
N GLU A 312 8.67 15.76 1.64
CA GLU A 312 9.04 16.27 2.96
C GLU A 312 8.73 15.21 4.02
N PHE A 313 9.44 15.28 5.12
CA PHE A 313 9.42 14.26 6.19
C PHE A 313 9.22 14.95 7.53
N LEU A 314 8.07 14.70 8.17
CA LEU A 314 7.75 15.24 9.49
C LEU A 314 8.10 14.20 10.55
N PRO A 315 9.06 14.46 11.46
CA PRO A 315 9.44 13.52 12.51
C PRO A 315 8.25 13.11 13.38
N MET A 316 8.04 11.81 13.57
CA MET A 316 6.90 11.28 14.34
C MET A 316 6.92 11.67 15.83
N CYS A 317 8.09 11.93 16.41
CA CYS A 317 8.20 12.44 17.78
C CYS A 317 7.60 13.84 17.96
N LYS A 318 7.39 14.57 16.85
CA LYS A 318 6.79 15.91 16.81
C LYS A 318 5.41 15.91 16.14
N PHE A 319 4.88 14.74 15.79
CA PHE A 319 3.62 14.62 15.08
C PHE A 319 2.42 14.71 16.02
N GLU A 320 1.53 15.64 15.73
CA GLU A 320 0.22 15.81 16.35
C GLU A 320 -0.78 16.08 15.23
N GLU A 321 -1.73 15.18 15.04
CA GLU A 321 -2.65 15.21 13.89
C GLU A 321 -3.50 16.49 13.86
N ASP A 322 -4.00 16.92 15.03
CA ASP A 322 -4.83 18.11 15.19
C ASP A 322 -4.06 19.42 14.95
N LEU A 323 -2.73 19.35 14.99
CA LEU A 323 -1.85 20.51 14.83
C LEU A 323 -1.07 20.52 13.52
N LEU A 324 -1.39 19.67 12.55
CA LEU A 324 -0.66 19.52 11.27
C LEU A 324 -0.29 20.87 10.63
N GLN A 325 -1.20 21.85 10.66
CA GLN A 325 -0.97 23.18 10.08
C GLN A 325 0.19 23.94 10.74
N ARG A 326 0.40 23.72 12.05
CA ARG A 326 1.47 24.37 12.84
C ARG A 326 2.79 23.61 12.75
N LEU A 327 2.76 22.38 12.27
CA LEU A 327 3.93 21.52 12.17
C LEU A 327 4.72 21.72 10.86
N GLY A 328 4.20 22.51 9.94
CA GLY A 328 4.83 22.81 8.65
C GLY A 328 6.32 23.20 8.74
N PRO A 329 6.72 24.12 9.64
CA PRO A 329 8.13 24.48 9.83
C PRO A 329 9.03 23.35 10.34
N ARG A 330 8.45 22.26 10.86
CA ARG A 330 9.20 21.10 11.38
C ARG A 330 9.45 20.01 10.34
N CYS A 331 8.85 20.13 9.14
CA CYS A 331 9.13 19.21 8.05
C CYS A 331 10.56 19.37 7.56
N LEU A 332 11.17 18.24 7.22
CA LEU A 332 12.54 18.16 6.76
C LEU A 332 12.54 17.81 5.26
N PRO A 333 13.40 18.46 4.45
CA PRO A 333 13.65 18.02 3.08
C PRO A 333 14.55 16.78 3.09
N LEU A 334 14.62 16.07 1.98
CA LEU A 334 15.38 14.82 1.84
C LEU A 334 16.84 14.90 2.38
N PRO A 335 17.61 15.97 2.18
CA PRO A 335 18.98 16.04 2.72
C PRO A 335 19.10 16.10 4.24
N ALA A 336 18.00 16.41 4.95
CA ALA A 336 17.99 16.62 6.40
C ALA A 336 17.42 15.44 7.20
N VAL A 337 17.01 14.36 6.52
CA VAL A 337 16.50 13.16 7.20
C VAL A 337 17.64 12.32 7.79
N GLN A 338 17.30 11.47 8.76
CA GLN A 338 18.21 10.56 9.44
C GLN A 338 17.71 9.12 9.32
N THR A 339 18.61 8.15 9.30
CA THR A 339 18.27 6.73 9.36
C THR A 339 17.74 6.36 10.74
N GLY A 340 16.86 5.36 10.78
CA GLY A 340 16.29 4.85 12.04
C GLY A 340 15.18 5.71 12.67
N VAL A 341 14.93 6.90 12.13
CA VAL A 341 13.89 7.82 12.60
C VAL A 341 12.59 7.60 11.80
N ASP A 342 11.46 7.60 12.49
CA ASP A 342 10.12 7.53 11.87
C ASP A 342 9.64 8.91 11.46
N TYR A 343 9.16 9.01 10.22
CA TYR A 343 8.63 10.24 9.64
C TYR A 343 7.24 10.01 9.05
N THR A 344 6.33 10.97 9.25
CA THR A 344 5.14 11.06 8.40
C THR A 344 5.55 11.61 7.04
N LEU A 345 5.14 10.93 5.99
CA LEU A 345 5.40 11.35 4.61
C LEU A 345 4.47 12.51 4.24
N VAL A 346 5.06 13.63 3.81
CA VAL A 346 4.36 14.80 3.28
C VAL A 346 4.76 14.98 1.82
N VAL A 347 3.80 15.18 0.93
CA VAL A 347 4.04 15.27 -0.51
C VAL A 347 3.45 16.51 -1.12
N THR A 348 4.17 17.08 -2.09
CA THR A 348 3.64 18.06 -3.03
C THR A 348 3.68 17.43 -4.42
N THR A 349 2.52 17.33 -5.09
CA THR A 349 2.34 16.46 -6.26
C THR A 349 1.75 17.21 -7.47
N PRO A 350 1.96 16.68 -8.68
CA PRO A 350 1.29 17.19 -9.88
C PRO A 350 -0.24 16.98 -9.90
N ALA A 351 -0.80 16.29 -8.91
CA ALA A 351 -2.26 16.23 -8.72
C ALA A 351 -2.85 17.50 -8.10
N GLY A 352 -2.01 18.50 -7.77
CA GLY A 352 -2.44 19.72 -7.09
C GLY A 352 -2.46 19.62 -5.56
N LEU A 353 -1.92 18.53 -4.99
CA LEU A 353 -1.74 18.40 -3.55
C LEU A 353 -0.48 19.16 -3.12
N CYS A 354 -0.64 20.20 -2.33
CA CYS A 354 0.45 21.02 -1.80
C CYS A 354 0.67 20.68 -0.33
N ARG A 355 1.85 20.13 0.00
CA ARG A 355 2.23 19.72 1.36
C ARG A 355 1.16 18.86 2.05
N CYS A 356 0.71 17.85 1.34
CA CYS A 356 -0.28 16.90 1.83
C CYS A 356 0.38 15.80 2.68
N ALA A 357 -0.01 15.68 3.95
CA ALA A 357 0.37 14.55 4.79
C ALA A 357 -0.40 13.32 4.32
N THR A 358 0.29 12.30 3.81
CA THR A 358 -0.34 11.08 3.26
C THR A 358 -0.97 10.21 4.34
N GLY A 359 -0.52 10.36 5.57
CA GLY A 359 -0.85 9.49 6.70
C GLY A 359 0.02 8.23 6.78
N ASP A 360 0.94 8.02 5.85
CA ASP A 360 1.90 6.93 5.93
C ASP A 360 3.12 7.32 6.76
N ILE A 361 3.65 6.35 7.51
CA ILE A 361 4.87 6.49 8.30
C ILE A 361 5.98 5.71 7.61
N VAL A 362 7.08 6.40 7.36
CA VAL A 362 8.26 5.83 6.71
C VAL A 362 9.50 5.96 7.59
N ARG A 363 10.45 5.03 7.45
CA ARG A 363 11.74 5.04 8.12
C ARG A 363 12.84 4.84 7.09
N PHE A 364 13.86 5.72 7.10
CA PHE A 364 15.01 5.55 6.23
C PHE A 364 15.96 4.48 6.79
N LEU A 365 16.39 3.59 5.90
CA LEU A 365 17.39 2.56 6.17
C LEU A 365 18.77 2.95 5.63
N SER A 366 18.80 3.75 4.55
CA SER A 366 20.01 4.36 4.00
C SER A 366 19.68 5.71 3.37
N LEU A 367 20.71 6.57 3.23
CA LEU A 367 20.57 7.91 2.64
C LEU A 367 21.25 8.04 1.26
N ASP A 368 22.18 7.16 0.95
CA ASP A 368 22.84 7.11 -0.36
C ASP A 368 22.97 5.65 -0.85
N PRO A 369 22.12 5.22 -1.78
CA PRO A 369 20.90 5.89 -2.21
C PRO A 369 19.84 5.93 -1.08
N PRO A 370 18.90 6.91 -1.11
CA PRO A 370 17.86 6.99 -0.10
C PRO A 370 16.91 5.81 -0.24
N ARG A 371 16.90 4.94 0.78
CA ARG A 371 15.99 3.81 0.88
C ARG A 371 15.20 3.88 2.16
N LEU A 372 13.92 3.59 2.06
CA LEU A 372 12.99 3.63 3.17
C LEU A 372 12.15 2.35 3.23
N GLN A 373 11.51 2.16 4.35
CA GLN A 373 10.44 1.19 4.52
C GLN A 373 9.18 1.89 5.05
N CYS A 374 8.00 1.43 4.62
CA CYS A 374 6.75 1.83 5.23
C CYS A 374 6.58 1.05 6.54
N VAL A 375 6.51 1.76 7.68
CA VAL A 375 6.38 1.15 9.01
C VAL A 375 4.95 1.15 9.53
N GLY A 376 4.04 1.90 8.89
CA GLY A 376 2.63 1.94 9.26
C GLY A 376 1.93 3.19 8.81
N ARG A 377 0.80 3.49 9.45
CA ARG A 377 0.00 4.69 9.21
C ARG A 377 -0.26 5.46 10.48
N THR A 378 -0.37 6.77 10.38
CA THR A 378 -0.56 7.66 11.55
C THR A 378 -1.84 7.33 12.32
N ARG A 379 -2.92 7.00 11.61
CA ARG A 379 -4.24 6.64 12.17
C ARG A 379 -4.44 5.16 12.47
N LEU A 380 -3.54 4.30 11.98
CA LEU A 380 -3.58 2.84 12.22
C LEU A 380 -2.48 2.46 13.20
N ARG A 381 -2.58 2.99 14.40
CA ARG A 381 -1.71 2.70 15.53
C ARG A 381 -2.54 2.51 16.79
N LEU A 382 -2.05 1.68 17.68
CA LEU A 382 -2.56 1.61 19.05
C LEU A 382 -1.90 2.73 19.86
N THR A 383 -2.72 3.64 20.36
CA THR A 383 -2.27 4.82 21.13
C THR A 383 -3.14 5.07 22.35
N THR A 384 -4.15 4.25 22.59
CA THR A 384 -5.21 4.46 23.59
C THR A 384 -4.65 4.55 25.01
N PHE A 385 -3.60 3.79 25.32
CA PHE A 385 -2.95 3.80 26.62
C PHE A 385 -1.63 4.58 26.61
N GLY A 386 -1.42 5.40 25.56
CA GLY A 386 -0.23 6.20 25.32
C GLY A 386 0.94 5.42 24.68
N GLU A 387 0.76 4.15 24.33
CA GLU A 387 1.66 3.38 23.48
C GLU A 387 1.63 3.89 22.04
N ARG A 388 2.62 3.51 21.23
CA ARG A 388 2.71 3.90 19.82
C ARG A 388 3.07 2.69 18.95
N ILE A 389 2.16 1.69 18.91
CA ILE A 389 2.40 0.42 18.24
C ILE A 389 1.71 0.43 16.89
N GLY A 390 2.46 0.14 15.82
CA GLY A 390 1.97 0.10 14.44
C GLY A 390 1.62 -1.32 13.96
N GLU A 391 0.96 -1.41 12.79
CA GLU A 391 0.60 -2.69 12.15
C GLU A 391 1.81 -3.61 11.93
N ARG A 392 2.98 -3.05 11.64
CA ARG A 392 4.19 -3.83 11.38
C ARG A 392 4.67 -4.55 12.63
N GLU A 393 4.79 -3.83 13.75
CA GLU A 393 5.24 -4.40 15.02
C GLU A 393 4.31 -5.53 15.47
N LEU A 394 2.99 -5.33 15.35
CA LEU A 394 1.99 -6.34 15.67
C LEU A 394 2.09 -7.56 14.74
N THR A 395 2.28 -7.32 13.45
CA THR A 395 2.41 -8.40 12.46
C THR A 395 3.65 -9.25 12.73
N GLU A 396 4.80 -8.60 12.91
CA GLU A 396 6.06 -9.29 13.18
C GLU A 396 6.02 -10.06 14.51
N THR A 397 5.34 -9.48 15.53
CA THR A 397 5.12 -10.17 16.82
C THR A 397 4.31 -11.46 16.62
N LEU A 398 3.18 -11.38 15.91
CA LEU A 398 2.35 -12.55 15.67
C LEU A 398 3.08 -13.63 14.86
N LEU A 399 3.79 -13.22 13.80
CA LEU A 399 4.54 -14.14 12.96
C LEU A 399 5.66 -14.85 13.72
N GLU A 400 6.38 -14.14 14.58
CA GLU A 400 7.44 -14.72 15.40
C GLU A 400 6.88 -15.75 16.38
N VAL A 401 5.77 -15.42 17.06
CA VAL A 401 5.10 -16.34 17.99
C VAL A 401 4.57 -17.57 17.24
N CYS A 402 3.91 -17.36 16.11
CA CYS A 402 3.40 -18.45 15.28
C CYS A 402 4.52 -19.35 14.76
N GLY A 403 5.61 -18.76 14.25
CA GLY A 403 6.76 -19.49 13.72
C GLY A 403 7.45 -20.36 14.77
N ARG A 404 7.65 -19.87 15.99
CA ARG A 404 8.23 -20.64 17.09
C ARG A 404 7.38 -21.84 17.52
N ASN A 405 6.07 -21.72 17.39
CA ASN A 405 5.13 -22.75 17.84
C ASN A 405 4.55 -23.61 16.70
N GLY A 406 4.94 -23.35 15.45
CA GLY A 406 4.44 -24.08 14.28
C GLY A 406 2.97 -23.78 13.95
N TRP A 407 2.42 -22.66 14.42
CA TRP A 407 1.08 -22.20 14.07
C TRP A 407 1.12 -21.35 12.80
N THR A 408 0.01 -21.28 12.09
CA THR A 408 -0.12 -20.44 10.90
C THR A 408 -1.27 -19.47 11.09
N ALA A 409 -0.95 -18.17 11.18
CA ALA A 409 -1.97 -17.13 11.23
C ALA A 409 -2.49 -16.83 9.82
N VAL A 410 -3.81 -16.84 9.65
CA VAL A 410 -4.49 -16.43 8.40
C VAL A 410 -4.58 -14.92 8.34
N ASN A 411 -5.16 -14.32 9.39
CA ASN A 411 -5.27 -12.86 9.52
C ASN A 411 -5.56 -12.49 10.98
N PHE A 412 -5.50 -11.19 11.28
CA PHE A 412 -5.77 -10.71 12.64
C PHE A 412 -6.17 -9.23 12.66
N HIS A 413 -6.79 -8.83 13.77
CA HIS A 413 -7.07 -7.44 14.12
C HIS A 413 -6.79 -7.21 15.61
N VAL A 414 -6.29 -6.02 15.95
CA VAL A 414 -6.02 -5.61 17.34
C VAL A 414 -6.74 -4.31 17.64
N ALA A 415 -7.47 -4.29 18.75
CA ALA A 415 -8.18 -3.11 19.24
C ALA A 415 -7.91 -2.88 20.74
N PRO A 416 -8.11 -1.66 21.26
CA PRO A 416 -8.04 -1.41 22.69
C PRO A 416 -9.23 -2.04 23.42
N LEU A 417 -8.96 -2.64 24.58
CA LEU A 417 -9.96 -3.11 25.53
C LEU A 417 -9.84 -2.26 26.82
N VAL A 418 -10.67 -1.24 26.91
CA VAL A 418 -10.62 -0.29 28.02
C VAL A 418 -11.31 -0.87 29.25
N SER A 419 -10.58 -1.10 30.33
CA SER A 419 -11.11 -1.56 31.64
C SER A 419 -11.54 -0.40 32.54
N ARG A 420 -10.85 0.74 32.44
CA ARG A 420 -11.19 1.99 33.13
C ARG A 420 -11.13 3.17 32.19
N PRO A 421 -12.28 3.78 31.83
CA PRO A 421 -12.31 5.00 31.04
C PRO A 421 -11.88 6.21 31.88
N GLY A 422 -11.36 7.26 31.20
CA GLY A 422 -10.95 8.51 31.83
C GLY A 422 -9.86 9.22 31.04
N PRO A 423 -9.33 10.34 31.56
CA PRO A 423 -8.26 11.10 30.89
C PRO A 423 -6.96 10.28 30.69
N LEU A 424 -6.70 9.31 31.57
CA LEU A 424 -5.63 8.31 31.46
C LEU A 424 -6.30 6.93 31.50
N PRO A 425 -6.83 6.44 30.37
CA PRO A 425 -7.53 5.16 30.34
C PRO A 425 -6.57 4.02 30.67
N ARG A 426 -7.10 2.98 31.34
CA ARG A 426 -6.40 1.73 31.60
C ARG A 426 -7.10 0.58 30.88
N GLY A 427 -6.34 -0.41 30.47
CA GLY A 427 -6.83 -1.58 29.78
C GLY A 427 -5.71 -2.29 29.06
N GLY A 428 -6.04 -3.17 28.17
CA GLY A 428 -5.08 -3.95 27.39
C GLY A 428 -5.44 -3.98 25.90
N HIS A 429 -4.68 -4.74 25.15
CA HIS A 429 -4.95 -4.99 23.74
C HIS A 429 -5.79 -6.26 23.57
N GLU A 430 -6.82 -6.19 22.77
CA GLU A 430 -7.63 -7.33 22.38
C GLU A 430 -7.26 -7.76 20.97
N TRP A 431 -6.74 -8.97 20.84
CA TRP A 431 -6.29 -9.58 19.60
C TRP A 431 -7.35 -10.53 19.07
N TRP A 432 -7.82 -10.30 17.87
CA TRP A 432 -8.76 -11.13 17.12
C TRP A 432 -7.98 -11.88 16.06
N ILE A 433 -7.74 -13.18 16.25
CA ILE A 433 -6.80 -13.95 15.44
C ILE A 433 -7.51 -15.13 14.81
N GLU A 434 -7.39 -15.28 13.51
CA GLU A 434 -7.79 -16.46 12.77
C GLU A 434 -6.54 -17.29 12.45
N LEU A 435 -6.50 -18.52 12.97
CA LEU A 435 -5.44 -19.48 12.69
C LEU A 435 -5.93 -20.52 11.69
N ARG A 436 -5.00 -20.99 10.85
CA ARG A 436 -5.27 -22.13 9.97
C ARG A 436 -5.31 -23.41 10.79
N PRO A 437 -6.32 -24.28 10.58
CA PRO A 437 -6.30 -25.63 11.10
C PRO A 437 -5.05 -26.37 10.59
N GLY A 438 -4.28 -26.96 11.48
CA GLY A 438 -3.04 -27.66 11.18
C GLY A 438 -2.91 -28.96 11.95
N THR A 439 -1.78 -29.66 11.76
CA THR A 439 -1.44 -30.89 12.49
C THR A 439 -1.07 -30.62 13.96
N ILE A 440 -0.68 -29.40 14.28
CA ILE A 440 -0.31 -28.98 15.64
C ILE A 440 -1.57 -28.47 16.35
N LYS A 441 -1.71 -28.84 17.63
CA LYS A 441 -2.85 -28.41 18.44
C LYS A 441 -2.97 -26.89 18.47
N THR A 442 -4.17 -26.41 18.19
CA THR A 442 -4.51 -24.98 18.32
C THR A 442 -4.21 -24.48 19.74
N PRO A 443 -3.54 -23.31 19.92
CA PRO A 443 -3.27 -22.76 21.23
C PRO A 443 -4.55 -22.39 21.97
N THR A 444 -4.47 -22.32 23.29
CA THR A 444 -5.51 -21.63 24.07
C THR A 444 -5.29 -20.11 23.98
N GLY A 445 -6.37 -19.34 24.08
CA GLY A 445 -6.30 -17.86 24.10
C GLY A 445 -5.30 -17.31 25.13
N PRO A 446 -5.32 -17.78 26.39
CA PRO A 446 -4.36 -17.33 27.41
C PRO A 446 -2.90 -17.65 27.10
N LEU A 447 -2.61 -18.83 26.54
CA LEU A 447 -1.24 -19.19 26.13
C LEU A 447 -0.72 -18.24 25.05
N LEU A 448 -1.52 -18.04 23.99
CA LEU A 448 -1.15 -17.16 22.90
C LEU A 448 -1.02 -15.71 23.37
N ALA A 449 -1.88 -15.26 24.30
CA ALA A 449 -1.80 -13.93 24.91
C ALA A 449 -0.47 -13.71 25.65
N SER A 450 -0.03 -14.69 26.43
CA SER A 450 1.25 -14.62 27.16
C SER A 450 2.46 -14.55 26.22
N GLU A 451 2.46 -15.35 25.15
CA GLU A 451 3.53 -15.35 24.15
C GLU A 451 3.59 -14.01 23.38
N LEU A 452 2.43 -13.48 23.00
CA LEU A 452 2.33 -12.19 22.32
C LEU A 452 2.78 -11.04 23.22
N ASP A 453 2.39 -11.03 24.52
CA ASP A 453 2.79 -10.03 25.50
C ASP A 453 4.32 -9.99 25.64
N ALA A 454 4.93 -11.14 25.87
CA ALA A 454 6.39 -11.24 26.03
C ALA A 454 7.15 -10.80 24.76
N THR A 455 6.70 -11.26 23.59
CA THR A 455 7.34 -10.95 22.31
C THR A 455 7.18 -9.46 21.96
N LEU A 456 5.98 -8.89 22.16
CA LEU A 456 5.73 -7.47 21.92
C LEU A 456 6.52 -6.56 22.88
N ALA A 457 6.65 -6.95 24.13
CA ALA A 457 7.47 -6.23 25.12
C ALA A 457 8.96 -6.21 24.72
N HIS A 458 9.46 -7.30 24.15
CA HIS A 458 10.83 -7.35 23.64
C HIS A 458 11.03 -6.43 22.40
N ARG A 459 10.04 -6.35 21.51
CA ARG A 459 10.11 -5.56 20.28
C ARG A 459 9.82 -4.07 20.47
N SER A 460 8.96 -3.72 21.42
CA SER A 460 8.51 -2.35 21.68
C SER A 460 8.86 -1.91 23.11
N PRO A 461 9.97 -1.16 23.28
CA PRO A 461 10.38 -0.64 24.60
C PRO A 461 9.31 0.25 25.26
N ASP A 462 8.53 0.99 24.44
CA ASP A 462 7.46 1.86 24.93
C ASP A 462 6.30 1.02 25.51
N TYR A 463 5.94 -0.08 24.83
CA TYR A 463 4.98 -1.05 25.37
C TYR A 463 5.48 -1.69 26.67
N ALA A 464 6.71 -2.20 26.68
CA ALA A 464 7.30 -2.83 27.86
C ALA A 464 7.29 -1.91 29.10
N LYS A 465 7.71 -0.65 28.91
CA LYS A 465 7.70 0.36 29.97
C LYS A 465 6.30 0.59 30.55
N ARG A 466 5.28 0.66 29.69
CA ARG A 466 3.89 0.89 30.11
C ARG A 466 3.26 -0.33 30.77
N ARG A 467 3.62 -1.54 30.30
CA ARG A 467 3.24 -2.80 30.95
C ARG A 467 3.81 -2.88 32.37
N GLN A 468 5.09 -2.58 32.55
CA GLN A 468 5.75 -2.56 33.85
C GLN A 468 5.15 -1.50 34.79
N ALA A 469 4.78 -0.34 34.27
CA ALA A 469 4.11 0.72 35.02
C ALA A 469 2.62 0.43 35.34
N GLY A 470 2.05 -0.68 34.86
CA GLY A 470 0.64 -1.03 35.05
C GLY A 470 -0.34 -0.13 34.31
N HIS A 471 0.13 0.62 33.31
CA HIS A 471 -0.74 1.44 32.44
C HIS A 471 -1.43 0.60 31.38
N ILE A 472 -0.80 -0.50 30.92
CA ILE A 472 -1.35 -1.46 30.00
C ILE A 472 -1.52 -2.81 30.71
N GLU A 473 -2.71 -3.38 30.67
CA GLU A 473 -3.03 -4.70 31.20
C GLU A 473 -2.56 -5.82 30.25
N PRO A 474 -2.46 -7.08 30.69
CA PRO A 474 -2.17 -8.20 29.81
C PRO A 474 -3.13 -8.23 28.60
N PRO A 475 -2.65 -8.61 27.40
CA PRO A 475 -3.51 -8.70 26.24
C PRO A 475 -4.53 -9.85 26.38
N VAL A 476 -5.65 -9.68 25.72
CA VAL A 476 -6.69 -10.71 25.57
C VAL A 476 -6.69 -11.24 24.14
N VAL A 477 -6.69 -12.55 23.94
CA VAL A 477 -6.76 -13.16 22.61
C VAL A 477 -8.13 -13.82 22.40
N ARG A 478 -8.76 -13.47 21.29
CA ARG A 478 -9.98 -14.06 20.75
C ARG A 478 -9.62 -14.88 19.52
N LEU A 479 -9.63 -16.19 19.64
CA LEU A 479 -9.43 -17.07 18.49
C LEU A 479 -10.73 -17.16 17.70
N LEU A 480 -10.67 -16.79 16.43
CA LEU A 480 -11.77 -16.82 15.49
C LEU A 480 -11.87 -18.21 14.84
N MET A 481 -13.08 -18.64 14.56
CA MET A 481 -13.30 -19.81 13.72
C MET A 481 -12.84 -19.52 12.28
N PRO A 482 -12.36 -20.53 11.53
CA PRO A 482 -11.94 -20.36 10.15
C PRO A 482 -13.03 -19.72 9.28
N GLY A 483 -12.65 -18.71 8.49
CA GLY A 483 -13.53 -17.99 7.56
C GLY A 483 -14.34 -16.84 8.17
N VAL A 484 -14.17 -16.51 9.45
CA VAL A 484 -14.87 -15.36 10.08
C VAL A 484 -14.38 -14.03 9.49
N ILE A 485 -13.09 -13.91 9.21
CA ILE A 485 -12.54 -12.68 8.60
C ILE A 485 -13.02 -12.52 7.15
N ASP A 486 -13.19 -13.60 6.40
CA ASP A 486 -13.78 -13.55 5.06
C ASP A 486 -15.26 -13.15 5.12
N GLN A 487 -16.03 -13.67 6.09
CA GLN A 487 -17.40 -13.24 6.32
C GLN A 487 -17.48 -11.75 6.66
N TRP A 488 -16.57 -11.26 7.50
CA TRP A 488 -16.46 -9.83 7.79
C TRP A 488 -16.19 -9.01 6.52
N ALA A 489 -15.24 -9.46 5.69
CA ALA A 489 -14.90 -8.78 4.44
C ALA A 489 -16.11 -8.70 3.49
N HIS A 490 -16.89 -9.77 3.36
CA HIS A 490 -18.12 -9.77 2.56
C HIS A 490 -19.21 -8.87 3.13
N ALA A 491 -19.38 -8.85 4.45
CA ALA A 491 -20.45 -8.08 5.10
C ALA A 491 -20.17 -6.57 5.16
N TYR A 492 -18.93 -6.18 5.41
CA TYR A 492 -18.58 -4.80 5.74
C TYR A 492 -17.60 -4.13 4.74
N ALA A 493 -16.76 -4.90 4.06
CA ALA A 493 -15.76 -4.34 3.15
C ALA A 493 -16.27 -4.18 1.72
N ALA A 494 -17.22 -4.98 1.27
CA ALA A 494 -17.76 -4.95 -0.09
C ALA A 494 -18.40 -3.60 -0.46
N ASN A 495 -19.06 -2.94 0.51
CA ASN A 495 -19.72 -1.65 0.31
C ASN A 495 -18.80 -0.43 0.48
N ALA A 496 -17.62 -0.61 1.03
CA ALA A 496 -16.69 0.48 1.34
C ALA A 496 -15.46 0.55 0.41
N GLY A 497 -15.37 -0.34 -0.58
CA GLY A 497 -14.16 -0.49 -1.42
C GLY A 497 -12.91 -0.92 -0.62
N ALA A 498 -13.09 -1.29 0.65
CA ALA A 498 -12.02 -1.68 1.55
C ALA A 498 -11.90 -3.20 1.58
N SER A 499 -11.23 -3.78 0.61
CA SER A 499 -10.98 -5.23 0.55
C SER A 499 -9.97 -5.73 1.60
N ARG A 500 -9.52 -4.88 2.53
CA ARG A 500 -8.46 -5.22 3.47
C ARG A 500 -8.83 -4.92 4.91
N LEU A 501 -8.82 -5.95 5.75
CA LEU A 501 -8.87 -5.80 7.19
C LEU A 501 -7.66 -5.02 7.69
N THR A 502 -7.87 -3.86 8.35
CA THR A 502 -6.79 -3.15 9.03
C THR A 502 -6.38 -3.94 10.27
N ARG A 503 -5.08 -4.08 10.50
CA ARG A 503 -4.57 -4.95 11.55
C ARG A 503 -4.61 -4.34 12.95
N CYS A 504 -4.73 -3.02 13.03
CA CYS A 504 -4.99 -2.35 14.30
C CYS A 504 -5.75 -1.03 14.12
N ARG A 505 -6.47 -0.64 15.16
CA ARG A 505 -7.14 0.66 15.30
C ARG A 505 -7.17 1.07 16.77
N SER A 506 -7.11 2.38 17.05
CA SER A 506 -7.32 2.91 18.41
C SER A 506 -8.79 3.01 18.81
N ASP A 507 -9.73 2.68 17.89
CA ASP A 507 -11.15 2.48 18.19
C ASP A 507 -11.53 1.00 18.09
N ARG A 508 -12.77 0.69 18.44
CA ARG A 508 -13.28 -0.70 18.47
C ARG A 508 -14.18 -1.07 17.28
N LEU A 509 -14.28 -0.23 16.25
CA LEU A 509 -15.25 -0.42 15.16
C LEU A 509 -15.16 -1.83 14.55
N ILE A 510 -13.99 -2.27 14.17
CA ILE A 510 -13.78 -3.60 13.56
C ILE A 510 -13.91 -4.72 14.59
N ALA A 511 -13.37 -4.53 15.80
CA ALA A 511 -13.48 -5.51 16.88
C ALA A 511 -14.96 -5.79 17.23
N ASP A 512 -15.80 -4.75 17.29
CA ASP A 512 -17.22 -4.90 17.60
C ASP A 512 -18.00 -5.54 16.43
N GLN A 513 -17.62 -5.27 15.17
CA GLN A 513 -18.14 -5.96 13.99
C GLN A 513 -17.75 -7.45 13.99
N LEU A 514 -16.49 -7.77 14.30
CA LEU A 514 -16.02 -9.15 14.43
C LEU A 514 -16.76 -9.87 15.58
N MET A 515 -17.00 -9.18 16.69
CA MET A 515 -17.77 -9.72 17.82
C MET A 515 -19.20 -10.11 17.40
N GLY A 516 -19.83 -9.31 16.54
CA GLY A 516 -21.18 -9.59 16.03
C GLY A 516 -21.24 -10.78 15.08
N LEU A 517 -20.14 -11.11 14.40
CA LEU A 517 -20.06 -12.24 13.47
C LEU A 517 -19.48 -13.50 14.10
N ALA A 518 -18.68 -13.36 15.14
CA ALA A 518 -17.93 -14.47 15.71
C ALA A 518 -18.84 -15.45 16.42
N LYS A 519 -18.93 -16.67 15.86
CA LYS A 519 -19.30 -17.84 16.64
C LYS A 519 -18.04 -18.24 17.43
N PHE A 520 -18.00 -17.89 18.71
CA PHE A 520 -16.90 -18.27 19.59
C PHE A 520 -16.95 -19.77 19.86
N ASP A 521 -15.79 -20.39 19.96
CA ASP A 521 -15.65 -21.69 20.59
C ASP A 521 -16.11 -21.54 22.06
N PRO A 522 -17.20 -22.22 22.49
CA PRO A 522 -17.74 -22.08 23.84
C PRO A 522 -16.73 -22.37 24.95
N ALA A 523 -15.66 -23.11 24.66
CA ALA A 523 -14.59 -23.42 25.60
C ALA A 523 -13.67 -22.23 25.91
N GLN A 524 -13.78 -21.11 25.21
CA GLN A 524 -12.87 -19.96 25.32
C GLN A 524 -13.51 -18.69 25.89
N VAL A 525 -14.78 -18.72 26.24
CA VAL A 525 -15.47 -17.58 26.86
C VAL A 525 -15.16 -17.56 28.38
N PRO A 526 -14.47 -16.56 28.91
CA PRO A 526 -14.30 -16.43 30.36
C PRO A 526 -15.68 -16.31 31.04
N ALA A 527 -15.89 -17.04 32.12
CA ALA A 527 -17.18 -17.17 32.83
C ALA A 527 -17.71 -15.87 33.49
N LYS A 528 -17.26 -14.68 33.10
CA LYS A 528 -17.59 -13.37 33.71
C LYS A 528 -18.17 -12.35 32.73
N THR A 529 -19.14 -12.71 31.93
CA THR A 529 -20.02 -11.73 31.25
C THR A 529 -21.44 -12.20 31.23
N ARG A 530 -21.93 -12.74 32.37
CA ARG A 530 -23.35 -12.90 32.64
C ARG A 530 -23.69 -12.08 33.87
N SER A 531 -23.99 -10.80 33.66
CA SER A 531 -24.88 -10.02 34.53
C SER A 531 -25.26 -8.74 33.78
#